data_94b33d20e3221666636dbf742d425af5
#
_entry.id   94b33d20e3221666636dbf742d425af5
#
_cell.length_a   1.000
_cell.length_b   1.000
_cell.length_c   1.000
_cell.angle_alpha   90.00
_cell.angle_beta   90.00
_cell.angle_gamma   90.00
#
_symmetry.space_group_name_H-M   'P 1'
#
loop_
_entity.id
_entity.type
_entity.pdbx_description
1 polymer ?
#
loop_
_entity_poly.entity_id
_entity_poly.type
_entity_poly.pdbx_seq_one_letter_code
_entity_poly.pdbx_strand_id
1 'polypeptide(L)'
;MTIRVVLADDQEMVRIGFGLILDRAEGVEVVAQCADGVAAVEAIRRLRPEVALLDIRMPRLDGLEVCRLVSERTAVVMVTTFEDTDYVDRALAYGAQGFLLKDAGPELLVAAVRSAASGESLISPKLLVPLLERTRGAGVQAPPEVVQAVASLSEREREVARLVARGATNAEIQAELVISLSTVKTHLGSIQAKLGARNRVEIAARMWESGVAIRPM
;
A
#
# COMPACT_ATOMS: atom_id res chain seq x y z
N MET A 1 13.51 -15.01 5.74
CA MET A 1 12.79 -14.11 6.68
C MET A 1 11.31 -14.37 6.50
N THR A 2 10.58 -14.69 7.56
CA THR A 2 9.15 -15.01 7.49
C THR A 2 8.35 -13.71 7.64
N ILE A 3 7.38 -13.48 6.76
CA ILE A 3 6.45 -12.34 6.80
C ILE A 3 5.32 -12.71 7.77
N ARG A 4 5.21 -11.99 8.87
CA ARG A 4 4.17 -12.19 9.88
C ARG A 4 2.96 -11.34 9.54
N VAL A 5 1.79 -11.97 9.48
CA VAL A 5 0.55 -11.33 9.02
C VAL A 5 -0.50 -11.35 10.14
N VAL A 6 -1.16 -10.22 10.37
CA VAL A 6 -2.43 -10.15 11.09
C VAL A 6 -3.56 -10.03 10.08
N LEU A 7 -4.55 -10.90 10.17
CA LEU A 7 -5.73 -10.93 9.31
C LEU A 7 -6.96 -10.50 10.11
N ALA A 8 -7.69 -9.49 9.63
CA ALA A 8 -8.92 -9.02 10.26
C ALA A 8 -10.07 -8.92 9.24
N ASP A 9 -11.15 -9.63 9.50
CA ASP A 9 -12.38 -9.67 8.70
C ASP A 9 -13.51 -10.15 9.61
N ASP A 10 -14.71 -9.60 9.54
CA ASP A 10 -15.84 -10.04 10.35
C ASP A 10 -16.44 -11.38 9.87
N GLN A 11 -16.22 -11.72 8.60
CA GLN A 11 -16.69 -12.96 7.98
C GLN A 11 -15.74 -14.13 8.29
N GLU A 12 -16.18 -15.06 9.13
CA GLU A 12 -15.37 -16.19 9.57
C GLU A 12 -14.85 -17.05 8.41
N MET A 13 -15.69 -17.30 7.39
CA MET A 13 -15.30 -18.10 6.23
C MET A 13 -14.17 -17.44 5.41
N VAL A 14 -14.17 -16.12 5.31
CA VAL A 14 -13.12 -15.36 4.64
C VAL A 14 -11.82 -15.46 5.44
N ARG A 15 -11.89 -15.25 6.76
CA ARG A 15 -10.72 -15.38 7.64
C ARG A 15 -10.08 -16.77 7.55
N ILE A 16 -10.90 -17.81 7.66
CA ILE A 16 -10.41 -19.20 7.53
C ILE A 16 -9.80 -19.44 6.16
N GLY A 17 -10.47 -19.05 5.08
CA GLY A 17 -9.99 -19.23 3.72
C GLY A 17 -8.67 -18.53 3.46
N PHE A 18 -8.56 -17.27 3.81
CA PHE A 18 -7.32 -16.48 3.65
C PHE A 18 -6.20 -16.99 4.56
N GLY A 19 -6.54 -17.38 5.80
CA GLY A 19 -5.57 -17.99 6.70
C GLY A 19 -4.94 -19.24 6.11
N LEU A 20 -5.76 -20.17 5.59
CA LEU A 20 -5.28 -21.40 4.97
C LEU A 20 -4.42 -21.17 3.72
N ILE A 21 -4.75 -20.13 2.92
CA ILE A 21 -3.96 -19.76 1.73
C ILE A 21 -2.60 -19.23 2.16
N LEU A 22 -2.58 -18.32 3.12
CA LEU A 22 -1.35 -17.64 3.57
C LEU A 22 -0.43 -18.61 4.32
N ASP A 23 -0.95 -19.48 5.18
CA ASP A 23 -0.15 -20.46 5.94
C ASP A 23 0.47 -21.54 5.02
N ARG A 24 -0.07 -21.74 3.82
CA ARG A 24 0.54 -22.60 2.79
C ARG A 24 1.62 -21.91 1.97
N ALA A 25 1.68 -20.58 2.02
CA ALA A 25 2.65 -19.82 1.26
C ALA A 25 4.01 -19.81 1.97
N GLU A 26 5.06 -20.29 1.29
CA GLU A 26 6.40 -20.31 1.84
C GLU A 26 6.85 -18.93 2.30
N GLY A 27 7.34 -18.83 3.53
CA GLY A 27 7.82 -17.59 4.13
C GLY A 27 6.72 -16.62 4.57
N VAL A 28 5.48 -17.06 4.74
CA VAL A 28 4.37 -16.28 5.29
C VAL A 28 3.78 -17.03 6.50
N GLU A 29 3.40 -16.31 7.55
CA GLU A 29 2.81 -16.85 8.77
C GLU A 29 1.67 -15.95 9.25
N VAL A 30 0.47 -16.50 9.45
CA VAL A 30 -0.64 -15.76 10.07
C VAL A 30 -0.53 -15.83 11.58
N VAL A 31 -0.05 -14.75 12.21
CA VAL A 31 0.21 -14.68 13.65
C VAL A 31 -1.03 -14.33 14.47
N ALA A 32 -2.08 -13.80 13.87
CA ALA A 32 -3.39 -13.61 14.51
C ALA A 32 -4.50 -13.46 13.46
N GLN A 33 -5.70 -13.92 13.85
CA GLN A 33 -6.94 -13.69 13.12
C GLN A 33 -7.93 -12.93 14.06
N CYS A 34 -8.52 -11.85 13.58
CA CYS A 34 -9.38 -10.95 14.34
C CYS A 34 -10.75 -10.82 13.66
N ALA A 35 -11.83 -10.84 14.43
CA ALA A 35 -13.19 -10.70 13.91
C ALA A 35 -13.69 -9.24 13.91
N ASP A 36 -12.90 -8.29 14.38
CA ASP A 36 -13.24 -6.87 14.45
C ASP A 36 -11.99 -5.98 14.54
N GLY A 37 -12.20 -4.69 14.33
CA GLY A 37 -11.10 -3.73 14.27
C GLY A 37 -10.42 -3.45 15.61
N VAL A 38 -11.12 -3.56 16.75
CA VAL A 38 -10.51 -3.35 18.07
C VAL A 38 -9.50 -4.46 18.35
N ALA A 39 -9.94 -5.72 18.16
CA ALA A 39 -9.05 -6.88 18.29
C ALA A 39 -7.87 -6.81 17.32
N ALA A 40 -8.08 -6.29 16.10
CA ALA A 40 -7.03 -6.10 15.11
C ALA A 40 -5.97 -5.10 15.62
N VAL A 41 -6.37 -3.92 16.12
CA VAL A 41 -5.43 -2.91 16.65
C VAL A 41 -4.62 -3.49 17.83
N GLU A 42 -5.27 -4.20 18.75
CA GLU A 42 -4.59 -4.82 19.89
C GLU A 42 -3.56 -5.88 19.45
N ALA A 43 -3.96 -6.75 18.51
CA ALA A 43 -3.07 -7.78 17.95
C ALA A 43 -1.87 -7.15 17.23
N ILE A 44 -2.10 -6.15 16.37
CA ILE A 44 -1.03 -5.48 15.60
C ILE A 44 -0.05 -4.77 16.55
N ARG A 45 -0.53 -4.06 17.57
CA ARG A 45 0.34 -3.37 18.55
C ARG A 45 1.20 -4.34 19.35
N ARG A 46 0.62 -5.48 19.76
CA ARG A 46 1.30 -6.51 20.55
C ARG A 46 2.28 -7.33 19.71
N LEU A 47 1.85 -7.78 18.55
CA LEU A 47 2.61 -8.74 17.75
C LEU A 47 3.57 -8.08 16.76
N ARG A 48 3.35 -6.81 16.43
CA ARG A 48 4.15 -6.02 15.45
C ARG A 48 4.40 -6.80 14.16
N PRO A 49 3.33 -7.17 13.43
CA PRO A 49 3.46 -7.90 12.18
C PRO A 49 4.06 -6.99 11.09
N GLU A 50 4.65 -7.59 10.08
CA GLU A 50 5.09 -6.88 8.87
C GLU A 50 3.90 -6.40 8.06
N VAL A 51 2.83 -7.20 7.99
CA VAL A 51 1.64 -6.89 7.17
C VAL A 51 0.36 -7.08 7.99
N ALA A 52 -0.61 -6.19 7.79
CA ALA A 52 -1.99 -6.35 8.24
C ALA A 52 -2.92 -6.42 7.02
N LEU A 53 -3.69 -7.50 6.90
CA LEU A 53 -4.80 -7.62 5.95
C LEU A 53 -6.07 -7.23 6.68
N LEU A 54 -6.74 -6.18 6.22
CA LEU A 54 -7.88 -5.59 6.91
C LEU A 54 -9.10 -5.51 5.98
N ASP A 55 -10.21 -6.13 6.38
CA ASP A 55 -11.50 -5.81 5.79
C ASP A 55 -11.90 -4.37 6.13
N ILE A 56 -12.59 -3.71 5.20
CA ILE A 56 -13.09 -2.35 5.42
C ILE A 56 -14.24 -2.35 6.42
N ARG A 57 -15.19 -3.28 6.26
CA ARG A 57 -16.42 -3.30 7.07
C ARG A 57 -16.30 -4.28 8.23
N MET A 58 -15.90 -3.79 9.38
CA MET A 58 -15.83 -4.58 10.61
C MET A 58 -16.62 -3.92 11.73
N PRO A 59 -17.18 -4.72 12.66
CA PRO A 59 -17.85 -4.18 13.84
C PRO A 59 -16.86 -3.50 14.79
N ARG A 60 -17.38 -2.66 15.66
CA ARG A 60 -16.69 -1.89 16.71
C ARG A 60 -15.73 -0.82 16.18
N LEU A 61 -14.87 -1.16 15.24
CA LEU A 61 -13.93 -0.25 14.57
C LEU A 61 -13.77 -0.72 13.12
N ASP A 62 -14.02 0.16 12.17
CA ASP A 62 -13.87 -0.17 10.75
C ASP A 62 -12.40 -0.28 10.33
N GLY A 63 -12.14 -0.95 9.22
CA GLY A 63 -10.79 -1.18 8.73
C GLY A 63 -10.05 0.09 8.32
N LEU A 64 -10.76 1.15 7.93
CA LEU A 64 -10.15 2.45 7.61
C LEU A 64 -9.58 3.10 8.86
N GLU A 65 -10.31 3.07 9.96
CA GLU A 65 -9.81 3.60 11.24
C GLU A 65 -8.66 2.75 11.79
N VAL A 66 -8.73 1.41 11.64
CA VAL A 66 -7.58 0.55 11.97
C VAL A 66 -6.37 0.95 11.13
N CYS A 67 -6.52 1.10 9.80
CA CYS A 67 -5.44 1.53 8.90
C CYS A 67 -4.81 2.84 9.39
N ARG A 68 -5.62 3.85 9.68
CA ARG A 68 -5.16 5.16 10.20
C ARG A 68 -4.32 5.03 11.47
N LEU A 69 -4.65 4.08 12.35
CA LEU A 69 -3.99 3.88 13.64
C LEU A 69 -2.68 3.08 13.58
N VAL A 70 -2.47 2.29 12.51
CA VAL A 70 -1.37 1.32 12.46
C VAL A 70 -0.43 1.47 11.26
N SER A 71 -0.81 2.19 10.22
CA SER A 71 -0.08 2.27 8.94
C SER A 71 1.33 2.86 9.04
N GLU A 72 1.64 3.63 10.08
CA GLU A 72 3.00 4.15 10.32
C GLU A 72 4.02 3.04 10.67
N ARG A 73 3.55 1.88 11.15
CA ARG A 73 4.41 0.82 11.71
C ARG A 73 4.22 -0.54 11.07
N THR A 74 3.10 -0.74 10.39
CA THR A 74 2.72 -2.01 9.76
C THR A 74 2.19 -1.73 8.38
N ALA A 75 2.66 -2.47 7.38
CA ALA A 75 2.15 -2.37 6.03
C ALA A 75 0.69 -2.85 5.97
N VAL A 76 -0.22 -2.02 5.48
CA VAL A 76 -1.66 -2.33 5.46
C VAL A 76 -2.10 -2.64 4.04
N VAL A 77 -2.73 -3.81 3.88
CA VAL A 77 -3.46 -4.19 2.67
C VAL A 77 -4.94 -4.24 3.01
N MET A 78 -5.72 -3.39 2.36
CA MET A 78 -7.18 -3.41 2.51
C MET A 78 -7.77 -4.53 1.66
N VAL A 79 -8.74 -5.23 2.24
CA VAL A 79 -9.52 -6.26 1.53
C VAL A 79 -10.96 -5.79 1.49
N THR A 80 -11.61 -5.86 0.33
CA THR A 80 -12.94 -5.29 0.17
C THR A 80 -13.80 -6.08 -0.80
N THR A 81 -15.11 -5.86 -0.77
CA THR A 81 -16.02 -6.27 -1.83
C THR A 81 -16.04 -5.21 -2.94
N PHE A 82 -16.54 -5.55 -4.13
CA PHE A 82 -16.57 -4.65 -5.30
C PHE A 82 -17.36 -3.34 -5.09
N GLU A 83 -18.27 -3.32 -4.13
CA GLU A 83 -19.17 -2.18 -3.86
C GLU A 83 -18.50 -1.03 -3.08
N ASP A 84 -17.29 -1.25 -2.57
CA ASP A 84 -16.64 -0.35 -1.62
C ASP A 84 -15.55 0.55 -2.25
N THR A 85 -15.61 0.81 -3.57
CA THR A 85 -14.60 1.61 -4.30
C THR A 85 -14.42 3.04 -3.76
N ASP A 86 -15.45 3.61 -3.13
CA ASP A 86 -15.38 4.96 -2.56
C ASP A 86 -14.46 5.06 -1.33
N TYR A 87 -14.13 3.93 -0.73
CA TYR A 87 -13.21 3.88 0.41
C TYR A 87 -11.73 3.82 0.01
N VAL A 88 -11.42 3.57 -1.27
CA VAL A 88 -10.03 3.44 -1.74
C VAL A 88 -9.25 4.73 -1.51
N ASP A 89 -9.83 5.89 -1.87
CA ASP A 89 -9.18 7.19 -1.69
C ASP A 89 -8.87 7.47 -0.21
N ARG A 90 -9.83 7.18 0.68
CA ARG A 90 -9.65 7.36 2.12
C ARG A 90 -8.60 6.44 2.71
N ALA A 91 -8.58 5.18 2.28
CA ALA A 91 -7.62 4.22 2.77
C ALA A 91 -6.21 4.55 2.26
N LEU A 92 -6.04 4.99 1.01
CA LEU A 92 -4.77 5.52 0.51
C LEU A 92 -4.31 6.72 1.34
N ALA A 93 -5.22 7.66 1.62
CA ALA A 93 -4.94 8.81 2.48
C ALA A 93 -4.59 8.42 3.92
N TYR A 94 -5.01 7.26 4.42
CA TYR A 94 -4.63 6.70 5.71
C TYR A 94 -3.37 5.83 5.67
N GLY A 95 -2.73 5.69 4.50
CA GLY A 95 -1.45 5.01 4.35
C GLY A 95 -1.55 3.53 3.94
N ALA A 96 -2.71 3.05 3.48
CA ALA A 96 -2.82 1.71 2.93
C ALA A 96 -1.84 1.52 1.77
N GLN A 97 -1.14 0.39 1.74
CA GLN A 97 -0.14 0.07 0.72
C GLN A 97 -0.69 -0.84 -0.37
N GLY A 98 -1.82 -1.48 -0.13
CA GLY A 98 -2.42 -2.37 -1.11
C GLY A 98 -3.94 -2.48 -0.99
N PHE A 99 -4.55 -2.96 -2.07
CA PHE A 99 -5.99 -3.21 -2.15
C PHE A 99 -6.28 -4.49 -2.89
N LEU A 100 -7.06 -5.35 -2.25
CA LEU A 100 -7.55 -6.60 -2.82
C LEU A 100 -9.08 -6.65 -2.79
N LEU A 101 -9.63 -7.34 -3.75
CA LEU A 101 -11.02 -7.79 -3.67
C LEU A 101 -11.10 -9.13 -2.93
N LYS A 102 -12.17 -9.37 -2.18
CA LYS A 102 -12.40 -10.65 -1.47
C LYS A 102 -12.50 -11.86 -2.43
N ASP A 103 -12.81 -11.62 -3.71
CA ASP A 103 -12.81 -12.62 -4.78
C ASP A 103 -11.42 -12.82 -5.44
N ALA A 104 -10.38 -12.18 -4.93
CA ALA A 104 -9.03 -12.34 -5.45
C ALA A 104 -8.54 -13.78 -5.27
N GLY A 105 -7.91 -14.32 -6.31
CA GLY A 105 -7.32 -15.66 -6.25
C GLY A 105 -6.16 -15.77 -5.25
N PRO A 106 -5.80 -17.00 -4.86
CA PRO A 106 -4.73 -17.27 -3.88
C PRO A 106 -3.39 -16.62 -4.25
N GLU A 107 -3.02 -16.64 -5.52
CA GLU A 107 -1.75 -16.07 -6.00
C GLU A 107 -1.70 -14.56 -5.78
N LEU A 108 -2.81 -13.85 -6.03
CA LEU A 108 -2.87 -12.39 -5.87
C LEU A 108 -2.85 -12.00 -4.40
N LEU A 109 -3.48 -12.78 -3.51
CA LEU A 109 -3.44 -12.58 -2.07
C LEU A 109 -2.01 -12.69 -1.53
N VAL A 110 -1.29 -13.75 -1.91
CA VAL A 110 0.11 -13.96 -1.50
C VAL A 110 1.01 -12.88 -2.08
N ALA A 111 0.83 -12.52 -3.36
CA ALA A 111 1.59 -11.46 -4.00
C ALA A 111 1.40 -10.11 -3.29
N ALA A 112 0.18 -9.76 -2.88
CA ALA A 112 -0.10 -8.52 -2.16
C ALA A 112 0.59 -8.47 -0.79
N VAL A 113 0.58 -9.58 -0.05
CA VAL A 113 1.30 -9.65 1.24
C VAL A 113 2.81 -9.48 1.03
N ARG A 114 3.39 -10.13 0.03
CA ARG A 114 4.82 -10.01 -0.27
C ARG A 114 5.21 -8.61 -0.74
N SER A 115 4.40 -8.01 -1.62
CA SER A 115 4.61 -6.63 -2.08
C SER A 115 4.53 -5.64 -0.93
N ALA A 116 3.52 -5.75 -0.07
CA ALA A 116 3.39 -4.87 1.10
C ALA A 116 4.59 -5.00 2.05
N ALA A 117 5.03 -6.22 2.35
CA ALA A 117 6.21 -6.46 3.19
C ALA A 117 7.51 -5.89 2.60
N SER A 118 7.61 -5.79 1.27
CA SER A 118 8.77 -5.18 0.59
C SER A 118 8.66 -3.66 0.45
N GLY A 119 7.52 -3.06 0.85
CA GLY A 119 7.23 -1.63 0.68
C GLY A 119 6.75 -1.28 -0.73
N GLU A 120 6.28 -2.26 -1.47
CA GLU A 120 5.61 -2.08 -2.76
C GLU A 120 4.10 -2.01 -2.57
N SER A 121 3.41 -1.50 -3.58
CA SER A 121 1.94 -1.43 -3.57
C SER A 121 1.37 -2.36 -4.63
N LEU A 122 0.35 -3.13 -4.24
CA LEU A 122 -0.42 -3.94 -5.17
C LEU A 122 -1.89 -3.58 -5.05
N ILE A 123 -2.49 -3.19 -6.16
CA ILE A 123 -3.93 -2.87 -6.27
C ILE A 123 -4.53 -3.85 -7.27
N SER A 124 -5.63 -4.49 -6.89
CA SER A 124 -6.38 -5.35 -7.80
C SER A 124 -6.72 -4.60 -9.10
N PRO A 125 -6.47 -5.18 -10.29
CA PRO A 125 -6.72 -4.52 -11.57
C PRO A 125 -8.14 -3.97 -11.71
N LYS A 126 -9.13 -4.65 -11.16
CA LYS A 126 -10.54 -4.22 -11.15
C LYS A 126 -10.78 -2.92 -10.37
N LEU A 127 -9.94 -2.61 -9.38
CA LEU A 127 -10.01 -1.36 -8.59
C LEU A 127 -9.18 -0.24 -9.22
N LEU A 128 -8.16 -0.59 -9.99
CA LEU A 128 -7.26 0.38 -10.59
C LEU A 128 -7.95 1.24 -11.67
N VAL A 129 -8.81 0.64 -12.51
CA VAL A 129 -9.49 1.34 -13.60
C VAL A 129 -10.38 2.48 -13.09
N PRO A 130 -11.30 2.28 -12.14
CA PRO A 130 -12.11 3.37 -11.58
C PRO A 130 -11.24 4.48 -10.92
N LEU A 131 -10.14 4.09 -10.27
CA LEU A 131 -9.22 5.04 -9.65
C LEU A 131 -8.55 5.95 -10.69
N LEU A 132 -8.11 5.39 -11.83
CA LEU A 132 -7.50 6.14 -12.92
C LEU A 132 -8.50 7.05 -13.66
N GLU A 133 -9.75 6.63 -13.79
CA GLU A 133 -10.79 7.44 -14.42
C GLU A 133 -11.13 8.68 -13.58
N ARG A 134 -11.14 8.55 -12.26
CA ARG A 134 -11.36 9.67 -11.33
C ARG A 134 -10.23 10.70 -11.37
N THR A 135 -8.97 10.26 -11.49
CA THR A 135 -7.80 11.14 -11.58
C THR A 135 -7.70 11.87 -12.93
N ARG A 136 -8.20 11.29 -14.02
CA ARG A 136 -8.23 11.93 -15.35
C ARG A 136 -9.21 13.11 -15.46
N GLY A 137 -10.23 13.16 -14.62
CA GLY A 137 -11.25 14.24 -14.61
C GLY A 137 -10.79 15.54 -13.93
N ALA A 138 -9.70 15.51 -13.17
CA ALA A 138 -9.16 16.66 -12.48
C ALA A 138 -8.04 17.31 -13.31
N GLY A 139 -8.39 18.15 -14.26
CA GLY A 139 -7.45 19.06 -14.94
C GLY A 139 -6.94 20.16 -14.01
N VAL A 140 -6.41 19.80 -12.85
CA VAL A 140 -5.94 20.73 -11.81
C VAL A 140 -4.44 20.95 -11.99
N GLN A 141 -4.06 22.22 -12.16
CA GLN A 141 -2.65 22.61 -11.99
C GLN A 141 -2.21 22.16 -10.59
N ALA A 142 -1.02 21.55 -10.51
CA ALA A 142 -0.47 21.08 -9.25
C ALA A 142 -0.48 22.19 -8.20
N PRO A 143 -0.92 21.94 -6.97
CA PRO A 143 -0.80 22.88 -5.89
C PRO A 143 0.66 23.37 -5.75
N PRO A 144 0.93 24.67 -5.54
CA PRO A 144 2.28 25.20 -5.42
C PRO A 144 3.14 24.44 -4.41
N GLU A 145 2.52 23.92 -3.35
CA GLU A 145 3.15 23.12 -2.29
C GLU A 145 3.71 21.80 -2.83
N VAL A 146 2.97 21.13 -3.72
CA VAL A 146 3.41 19.86 -4.36
C VAL A 146 4.61 20.12 -5.27
N VAL A 147 4.55 21.18 -6.07
CA VAL A 147 5.65 21.57 -6.96
C VAL A 147 6.92 21.86 -6.15
N GLN A 148 6.79 22.60 -5.04
CA GLN A 148 7.90 22.94 -4.16
C GLN A 148 8.46 21.69 -3.45
N ALA A 149 7.60 20.79 -2.98
CA ALA A 149 8.01 19.56 -2.36
C ALA A 149 8.80 18.67 -3.34
N VAL A 150 8.32 18.51 -4.58
CA VAL A 150 9.04 17.75 -5.63
C VAL A 150 10.35 18.43 -6.01
N ALA A 151 10.42 19.78 -6.01
CA ALA A 151 11.65 20.50 -6.25
C ALA A 151 12.71 20.30 -5.15
N SER A 152 12.29 19.99 -3.92
CA SER A 152 13.18 19.73 -2.77
C SER A 152 13.86 18.35 -2.81
N LEU A 153 13.43 17.46 -3.69
CA LEU A 153 14.06 16.14 -3.86
C LEU A 153 15.47 16.30 -4.42
N SER A 154 16.43 15.55 -3.85
CA SER A 154 17.76 15.42 -4.44
C SER A 154 17.66 14.77 -5.83
N GLU A 155 18.71 14.88 -6.63
CA GLU A 155 18.73 14.27 -7.97
C GLU A 155 18.44 12.76 -7.91
N ARG A 156 19.08 12.07 -6.96
CA ARG A 156 18.88 10.62 -6.78
C ARG A 156 17.48 10.23 -6.30
N GLU A 157 16.92 11.00 -5.37
CA GLU A 157 15.53 10.83 -4.94
C GLU A 157 14.55 11.08 -6.08
N ARG A 158 14.84 12.04 -6.93
CA ARG A 158 14.00 12.36 -8.10
C ARG A 158 14.04 11.26 -9.14
N GLU A 159 15.19 10.62 -9.36
CA GLU A 159 15.30 9.42 -10.22
C GLU A 159 14.44 8.28 -9.68
N VAL A 160 14.59 7.94 -8.40
CA VAL A 160 13.76 6.91 -7.74
C VAL A 160 12.27 7.27 -7.84
N ALA A 161 11.88 8.50 -7.53
CA ALA A 161 10.48 8.94 -7.58
C ALA A 161 9.88 8.87 -9.00
N ARG A 162 10.67 9.16 -10.03
CA ARG A 162 10.23 9.00 -11.44
C ARG A 162 9.97 7.53 -11.79
N LEU A 163 10.83 6.63 -11.35
CA LEU A 163 10.63 5.19 -11.56
C LEU A 163 9.39 4.69 -10.83
N VAL A 164 9.18 5.14 -9.60
CA VAL A 164 7.94 4.87 -8.84
C VAL A 164 6.72 5.36 -9.62
N ALA A 165 6.75 6.57 -10.15
CA ALA A 165 5.65 7.15 -10.93
C ALA A 165 5.38 6.41 -12.25
N ARG A 166 6.35 5.67 -12.77
CA ARG A 166 6.21 4.78 -13.94
C ARG A 166 5.75 3.37 -13.56
N GLY A 167 5.54 3.09 -12.27
CA GLY A 167 5.10 1.79 -11.76
C GLY A 167 6.22 0.77 -11.58
N ALA A 168 7.50 1.18 -11.64
CA ALA A 168 8.63 0.27 -11.49
C ALA A 168 8.64 -0.37 -10.09
N THR A 169 8.87 -1.67 -9.99
CA THR A 169 9.08 -2.40 -8.73
C THR A 169 10.42 -2.03 -8.08
N ASN A 170 10.59 -2.38 -6.81
CA ASN A 170 11.88 -2.15 -6.14
C ASN A 170 13.03 -2.92 -6.83
N ALA A 171 12.76 -4.12 -7.38
CA ALA A 171 13.74 -4.89 -8.13
C ALA A 171 14.15 -4.19 -9.44
N GLU A 172 13.20 -3.60 -10.17
CA GLU A 172 13.48 -2.83 -11.37
C GLU A 172 14.26 -1.55 -11.05
N ILE A 173 13.91 -0.84 -9.96
CA ILE A 173 14.66 0.34 -9.49
C ILE A 173 16.10 -0.04 -9.12
N GLN A 174 16.30 -1.19 -8.43
CA GLN A 174 17.64 -1.70 -8.14
C GLN A 174 18.45 -1.95 -9.40
N ALA A 175 17.86 -2.61 -10.39
CA ALA A 175 18.51 -2.95 -11.64
C ALA A 175 18.86 -1.68 -12.45
N GLU A 176 17.91 -0.75 -12.59
CA GLU A 176 18.08 0.47 -13.39
C GLU A 176 19.08 1.45 -12.77
N LEU A 177 19.04 1.61 -11.46
CA LEU A 177 19.90 2.55 -10.75
C LEU A 177 21.18 1.94 -10.17
N VAL A 178 21.36 0.62 -10.31
CA VAL A 178 22.50 -0.16 -9.78
C VAL A 178 22.74 0.09 -8.29
N ILE A 179 21.68 -0.06 -7.48
CA ILE A 179 21.71 0.16 -6.02
C ILE A 179 21.13 -1.03 -5.27
N SER A 180 21.41 -1.15 -3.97
CA SER A 180 20.85 -2.22 -3.13
C SER A 180 19.39 -2.00 -2.78
N LEU A 181 18.65 -3.07 -2.41
CA LEU A 181 17.28 -2.96 -1.92
C LEU A 181 17.18 -2.07 -0.67
N SER A 182 18.15 -2.14 0.23
CA SER A 182 18.19 -1.27 1.40
C SER A 182 18.31 0.20 1.02
N THR A 183 19.11 0.51 -0.01
CA THR A 183 19.25 1.86 -0.54
C THR A 183 17.95 2.36 -1.19
N VAL A 184 17.25 1.50 -1.97
CA VAL A 184 15.92 1.84 -2.52
C VAL A 184 14.95 2.19 -1.39
N LYS A 185 14.86 1.35 -0.34
CA LYS A 185 13.98 1.60 0.81
C LYS A 185 14.32 2.90 1.55
N THR A 186 15.60 3.20 1.71
CA THR A 186 16.06 4.46 2.32
C THR A 186 15.63 5.66 1.50
N HIS A 187 15.81 5.62 0.17
CA HIS A 187 15.33 6.70 -0.71
C HIS A 187 13.81 6.85 -0.66
N LEU A 188 13.04 5.74 -0.70
CA LEU A 188 11.58 5.80 -0.60
C LEU A 188 11.12 6.46 0.70
N GLY A 189 11.72 6.11 1.85
CA GLY A 189 11.41 6.74 3.13
C GLY A 189 11.73 8.25 3.15
N SER A 190 12.86 8.65 2.58
CA SER A 190 13.23 10.07 2.46
C SER A 190 12.29 10.84 1.53
N ILE A 191 11.92 10.24 0.39
CA ILE A 191 10.95 10.81 -0.56
C ILE A 191 9.58 10.98 0.09
N GLN A 192 9.10 9.95 0.80
CA GLN A 192 7.85 10.03 1.54
C GLN A 192 7.83 11.19 2.53
N ALA A 193 8.89 11.34 3.33
CA ALA A 193 9.01 12.42 4.30
C ALA A 193 9.00 13.80 3.62
N LYS A 194 9.73 14.00 2.52
CA LYS A 194 9.81 15.28 1.80
C LYS A 194 8.53 15.63 1.06
N LEU A 195 7.86 14.64 0.46
CA LEU A 195 6.61 14.84 -0.26
C LEU A 195 5.38 14.84 0.67
N GLY A 196 5.53 14.51 1.95
CA GLY A 196 4.41 14.25 2.85
C GLY A 196 3.54 13.08 2.36
N ALA A 197 4.15 12.11 1.68
CA ALA A 197 3.47 10.94 1.12
C ALA A 197 3.51 9.76 2.12
N ARG A 198 2.40 9.10 2.33
CA ARG A 198 2.27 7.99 3.30
C ARG A 198 2.64 6.64 2.71
N ASN A 199 2.50 6.51 1.40
CA ASN A 199 2.77 5.27 0.67
C ASN A 199 3.32 5.56 -0.73
N ARG A 200 3.68 4.50 -1.44
CA ARG A 200 4.23 4.55 -2.80
C ARG A 200 3.24 5.12 -3.82
N VAL A 201 1.94 4.87 -3.63
CA VAL A 201 0.89 5.38 -4.53
C VAL A 201 0.81 6.90 -4.44
N GLU A 202 0.90 7.47 -3.23
CA GLU A 202 0.93 8.92 -3.04
C GLU A 202 2.21 9.55 -3.61
N ILE A 203 3.37 8.88 -3.55
CA ILE A 203 4.57 9.36 -4.26
C ILE A 203 4.28 9.47 -5.75
N ALA A 204 3.74 8.41 -6.36
CA ALA A 204 3.40 8.42 -7.78
C ALA A 204 2.41 9.54 -8.12
N ALA A 205 1.32 9.67 -7.34
CA ALA A 205 0.32 10.72 -7.54
C ALA A 205 0.93 12.12 -7.53
N ARG A 206 1.75 12.47 -6.51
CA ARG A 206 2.39 13.78 -6.41
C ARG A 206 3.39 14.04 -7.55
N MET A 207 4.10 13.01 -8.02
CA MET A 207 4.98 13.13 -9.19
C MET A 207 4.18 13.42 -10.47
N TRP A 208 3.03 12.79 -10.66
CA TRP A 208 2.13 13.03 -11.79
C TRP A 208 1.50 14.43 -11.71
N GLU A 209 0.98 14.82 -10.55
CA GLU A 209 0.42 16.16 -10.29
C GLU A 209 1.44 17.26 -10.62
N SER A 210 2.70 17.09 -10.23
CA SER A 210 3.76 18.08 -10.48
C SER A 210 4.18 18.20 -11.96
N GLY A 211 3.70 17.31 -12.85
CA GLY A 211 4.11 17.26 -14.26
C GLY A 211 5.55 16.73 -14.50
N VAL A 212 6.29 16.39 -13.46
CA VAL A 212 7.68 15.91 -13.56
C VAL A 212 7.77 14.48 -14.08
N ALA A 213 6.74 13.66 -13.85
CA ALA A 213 6.69 12.27 -14.33
C ALA A 213 6.50 12.16 -15.85
N ILE A 214 6.01 13.19 -16.52
CA ILE A 214 5.61 13.19 -17.94
C ILE A 214 6.75 13.60 -18.87
N ARG A 215 7.82 14.22 -18.38
CA ARG A 215 8.94 14.65 -19.22
C ARG A 215 9.85 13.46 -19.54
N PRO A 216 9.96 13.02 -20.82
CA PRO A 216 11.03 12.11 -21.22
C PRO A 216 12.39 12.76 -20.96
N MET A 217 13.39 11.94 -20.62
CA MET A 217 14.78 12.37 -20.60
C MET A 217 15.26 12.61 -22.04
#